data_143276ce0b7cd5d603d01aff3776cf49
#
_entry.id   143276ce0b7cd5d603d01aff3776cf49
#
_cell.length_a   1.000
_cell.length_b   1.000
_cell.length_c   1.000
_cell.angle_alpha   90.00
_cell.angle_beta   90.00
_cell.angle_gamma   90.00
#
_symmetry.space_group_name_H-M   'P 1'
#
loop_
_entity.id
_entity.type
_entity.pdbx_description
1 polymer ?
#
loop_
_entity_poly.entity_id
_entity_poly.type
_entity_poly.pdbx_seq_one_letter_code
_entity_poly.pdbx_strand_id
1 'polypeptide(L)'
;MKIDCADIEFGFADYRTLKPLQGNLKKLPEELYQKLKKSFEKKGMFVPFFVWRKNDDEYYILDGHGREKLFEREKVQINSAKGLGYDVPCIFLEAENEKDAKEKLLIINSRYQEFDDFTDFTNDIDEDF
;
A
#
# COMPACT_ATOMS: atom_id res chain seq x y z
N MET A 1 -29.42 3.51 -10.02
CA MET A 1 -28.60 3.99 -8.89
C MET A 1 -27.39 4.75 -9.43
N LYS A 2 -27.07 5.86 -8.84
CA LYS A 2 -25.89 6.64 -9.20
C LYS A 2 -24.82 6.48 -8.11
N ILE A 3 -23.58 6.34 -8.52
CA ILE A 3 -22.44 6.31 -7.61
C ILE A 3 -21.47 7.38 -8.06
N ASP A 4 -21.11 8.26 -7.15
CA ASP A 4 -20.15 9.30 -7.45
C ASP A 4 -18.72 8.72 -7.31
N CYS A 5 -17.93 8.90 -8.36
CA CYS A 5 -16.54 8.49 -8.30
C CYS A 5 -15.76 9.55 -7.51
N ALA A 6 -15.02 9.11 -6.51
CA ALA A 6 -14.16 10.01 -5.75
C ALA A 6 -13.03 10.54 -6.63
N ASP A 7 -12.52 11.69 -6.28
CA ASP A 7 -11.33 12.25 -6.94
C ASP A 7 -10.11 11.42 -6.53
N ILE A 8 -9.54 10.72 -7.50
CA ILE A 8 -8.31 9.97 -7.31
C ILE A 8 -7.29 10.45 -8.33
N GLU A 9 -6.04 10.35 -7.96
CA GLU A 9 -4.96 10.79 -8.82
C GLU A 9 -3.87 9.73 -8.85
N PHE A 10 -3.42 9.36 -10.04
CA PHE A 10 -2.29 8.47 -10.20
C PHE A 10 -1.00 9.29 -10.25
N GLY A 11 0.02 8.83 -9.56
CA GLY A 11 1.31 9.50 -9.56
C GLY A 11 2.40 8.65 -8.93
N PHE A 12 3.45 9.30 -8.52
CA PHE A 12 4.61 8.65 -7.92
C PHE A 12 4.99 9.39 -6.63
N ALA A 13 5.52 8.64 -5.69
CA ALA A 13 6.06 9.21 -4.46
C ALA A 13 7.25 8.37 -4.01
N ASP A 14 8.22 9.02 -3.37
CA ASP A 14 9.35 8.33 -2.76
C ASP A 14 8.84 7.52 -1.57
N TYR A 15 9.00 6.19 -1.65
CA TYR A 15 8.47 5.32 -0.60
C TYR A 15 9.06 5.60 0.78
N ARG A 16 10.25 6.20 0.83
CA ARG A 16 10.90 6.53 2.09
C ARG A 16 10.19 7.66 2.83
N THR A 17 9.36 8.43 2.13
CA THR A 17 8.61 9.54 2.72
C THR A 17 7.20 9.15 3.13
N LEU A 18 6.75 7.96 2.77
CA LEU A 18 5.40 7.49 3.10
C LEU A 18 5.36 7.03 4.55
N LYS A 19 4.32 7.44 5.27
CA LYS A 19 4.14 7.14 6.68
C LYS A 19 3.04 6.10 6.87
N PRO A 20 3.15 5.22 7.87
CA PRO A 20 2.05 4.33 8.20
C PRO A 20 0.90 5.13 8.83
N LEU A 21 -0.33 4.84 8.41
CA LEU A 21 -1.50 5.49 9.01
C LEU A 21 -1.78 4.92 10.40
N GLN A 22 -1.51 3.62 10.59
CA GLN A 22 -1.69 2.96 11.88
C GLN A 22 -0.36 2.81 12.57
N GLY A 23 -0.29 3.18 13.85
CA GLY A 23 0.95 3.11 14.62
C GLY A 23 1.41 1.70 14.94
N ASN A 24 0.48 0.75 15.10
CA ASN A 24 0.80 -0.62 15.46
C ASN A 24 0.50 -1.55 14.28
N LEU A 25 1.44 -1.62 13.35
CA LEU A 25 1.30 -2.50 12.21
C LEU A 25 1.79 -3.89 12.58
N LYS A 26 1.06 -4.89 12.10
CA LYS A 26 1.42 -6.27 12.24
C LYS A 26 2.77 -6.51 11.55
N LYS A 27 3.66 -7.22 12.22
CA LYS A 27 4.93 -7.59 11.60
C LYS A 27 4.68 -8.62 10.51
N LEU A 28 5.32 -8.43 9.39
CA LEU A 28 5.31 -9.42 8.33
C LEU A 28 6.18 -10.59 8.76
N PRO A 29 5.62 -11.82 8.90
CA PRO A 29 6.43 -13.00 9.23
C PRO A 29 7.55 -13.20 8.22
N GLU A 30 8.68 -13.68 8.69
CA GLU A 30 9.86 -13.84 7.83
C GLU A 30 9.58 -14.71 6.60
N GLU A 31 8.78 -15.75 6.77
CA GLU A 31 8.40 -16.62 5.66
C GLU A 31 7.64 -15.85 4.57
N LEU A 32 6.67 -15.04 4.97
CA LEU A 32 5.91 -14.22 4.03
C LEU A 32 6.76 -13.13 3.43
N TYR A 33 7.68 -12.57 4.23
CA TYR A 33 8.63 -11.58 3.76
C TYR A 33 9.47 -12.16 2.61
N GLN A 34 10.00 -13.37 2.77
CA GLN A 34 10.82 -14.00 1.74
C GLN A 34 10.00 -14.31 0.48
N LYS A 35 8.75 -14.72 0.63
CA LYS A 35 7.85 -14.93 -0.51
C LYS A 35 7.60 -13.65 -1.28
N LEU A 36 7.36 -12.57 -0.55
CA LEU A 36 7.11 -11.26 -1.15
C LEU A 36 8.35 -10.78 -1.89
N LYS A 37 9.51 -10.92 -1.28
CA LYS A 37 10.79 -10.56 -1.89
C LYS A 37 11.01 -11.30 -3.20
N LYS A 38 10.80 -12.61 -3.21
CA LYS A 38 10.93 -13.42 -4.41
C LYS A 38 9.96 -12.99 -5.50
N SER A 39 8.75 -12.65 -5.11
CA SER A 39 7.74 -12.16 -6.04
C SER A 39 8.22 -10.90 -6.76
N PHE A 40 8.78 -9.95 -6.02
CA PHE A 40 9.31 -8.73 -6.63
C PHE A 40 10.52 -9.01 -7.53
N GLU A 41 11.40 -9.88 -7.11
CA GLU A 41 12.55 -10.25 -7.92
C GLU A 41 12.13 -10.90 -9.24
N LYS A 42 11.06 -11.68 -9.20
CA LYS A 42 10.60 -12.46 -10.35
C LYS A 42 9.66 -11.68 -11.26
N LYS A 43 8.75 -10.91 -10.71
CA LYS A 43 7.67 -10.26 -11.45
C LYS A 43 7.77 -8.73 -11.49
N GLY A 44 8.61 -8.16 -10.66
CA GLY A 44 8.65 -6.71 -10.52
C GLY A 44 7.46 -6.18 -9.73
N MET A 45 7.31 -4.87 -9.73
CA MET A 45 6.22 -4.20 -9.04
C MET A 45 5.18 -3.74 -10.06
N PHE A 46 3.93 -4.18 -9.89
CA PHE A 46 2.84 -3.82 -10.78
C PHE A 46 1.56 -3.41 -10.06
N VAL A 47 1.55 -3.42 -8.73
CA VAL A 47 0.41 -2.97 -7.93
C VAL A 47 0.79 -1.65 -7.27
N PRO A 48 0.05 -0.57 -7.54
CA PRO A 48 0.38 0.71 -6.92
C PRO A 48 0.06 0.72 -5.42
N PHE A 49 0.69 1.65 -4.71
CA PHE A 49 0.34 1.94 -3.34
C PHE A 49 -0.93 2.79 -3.33
N PHE A 50 -1.77 2.61 -2.33
CA PHE A 50 -2.87 3.54 -2.05
C PHE A 50 -2.43 4.46 -0.93
N VAL A 51 -2.50 5.76 -1.18
CA VAL A 51 -1.90 6.77 -0.31
C VAL A 51 -2.89 7.89 -0.04
N TRP A 52 -3.06 8.23 1.23
CA TRP A 52 -3.81 9.42 1.61
C TRP A 52 -2.86 10.61 1.62
N ARG A 53 -3.15 11.56 0.76
CA ARG A 53 -2.39 12.79 0.69
C ARG A 53 -3.06 13.80 1.63
N LYS A 54 -2.59 13.82 2.88
CA LYS A 54 -3.17 14.68 3.91
C LYS A 54 -2.86 16.15 3.63
N ASN A 55 -1.60 16.41 3.25
CA ASN A 55 -1.13 17.73 2.85
C ASN A 55 0.15 17.54 2.03
N ASP A 56 0.79 18.64 1.66
CA ASP A 56 1.99 18.58 0.83
C ASP A 56 3.17 17.87 1.50
N ASP A 57 3.18 17.82 2.83
CA ASP A 57 4.27 17.26 3.60
C ASP A 57 3.97 15.87 4.19
N GLU A 58 2.71 15.47 4.23
CA GLU A 58 2.30 14.24 4.91
C GLU A 58 1.49 13.32 4.00
N TYR A 59 2.09 12.19 3.67
CA TYR A 59 1.48 11.16 2.85
C TYR A 59 1.43 9.87 3.65
N TYR A 60 0.24 9.30 3.80
CA TYR A 60 0.02 8.11 4.61
C TYR A 60 -0.38 6.92 3.75
N ILE A 61 0.23 5.78 4.04
CA ILE A 61 -0.05 4.54 3.31
C ILE A 61 -1.39 3.97 3.78
N LEU A 62 -2.29 3.73 2.82
CA LEU A 62 -3.54 3.02 3.07
C LEU A 62 -3.41 1.55 2.67
N ASP A 63 -2.63 1.26 1.63
CA ASP A 63 -2.33 -0.11 1.23
C ASP A 63 -0.91 -0.14 0.70
N GLY A 64 -0.12 -1.08 1.18
CA GLY A 64 1.27 -1.26 0.79
C GLY A 64 2.27 -1.21 1.93
N HIS A 65 1.81 -1.30 3.18
CA HIS A 65 2.71 -1.23 4.34
C HIS A 65 3.79 -2.31 4.32
N GLY A 66 3.42 -3.56 4.01
CA GLY A 66 4.39 -4.65 3.97
C GLY A 66 5.42 -4.47 2.87
N ARG A 67 4.97 -3.97 1.73
CA ARG A 67 5.88 -3.67 0.60
C ARG A 67 6.83 -2.55 0.96
N GLU A 68 6.34 -1.52 1.62
CA GLU A 68 7.16 -0.39 2.04
C GLU A 68 8.25 -0.85 3.03
N LYS A 69 7.88 -1.70 3.99
CA LYS A 69 8.84 -2.27 4.95
C LYS A 69 9.92 -3.09 4.25
N LEU A 70 9.52 -3.89 3.27
CA LEU A 70 10.47 -4.67 2.49
C LEU A 70 11.42 -3.75 1.72
N PHE A 71 10.89 -2.75 1.06
CA PHE A 71 11.70 -1.82 0.28
C PHE A 71 12.70 -1.08 1.16
N GLU A 72 12.27 -0.68 2.34
CA GLU A 72 13.13 0.02 3.29
C GLU A 72 14.22 -0.90 3.84
N ARG A 73 13.85 -2.12 4.20
CA ARG A 73 14.78 -3.11 4.73
C ARG A 73 15.86 -3.49 3.70
N GLU A 74 15.45 -3.70 2.45
CA GLU A 74 16.36 -4.09 1.37
C GLU A 74 17.00 -2.89 0.67
N LYS A 75 16.61 -1.68 1.05
CA LYS A 75 17.06 -0.43 0.39
C LYS A 75 16.85 -0.50 -1.11
N VAL A 76 15.64 -0.90 -1.49
CA VAL A 76 15.30 -1.17 -2.87
C VAL A 76 15.32 0.10 -3.71
N GLN A 77 15.96 0.01 -4.86
CA GLN A 77 15.84 1.04 -5.90
C GLN A 77 14.82 0.55 -6.92
N ILE A 78 13.93 1.46 -7.30
CA ILE A 78 12.85 1.18 -8.24
C ILE A 78 13.21 1.75 -9.60
N ASN A 79 13.21 0.90 -10.62
CA ASN A 79 13.38 1.35 -11.99
C ASN A 79 11.99 1.50 -12.60
N SER A 80 11.54 2.72 -12.75
CA SER A 80 10.19 3.04 -13.21
C SER A 80 10.21 4.06 -14.33
N ALA A 81 9.02 4.50 -14.75
CA ALA A 81 8.87 5.58 -15.70
C ALA A 81 9.55 6.89 -15.25
N LYS A 82 9.76 7.03 -13.93
CA LYS A 82 10.46 8.18 -13.35
C LYS A 82 11.98 7.99 -13.32
N GLY A 83 12.47 6.89 -13.88
CA GLY A 83 13.88 6.54 -13.83
C GLY A 83 14.21 5.65 -12.64
N LEU A 84 15.49 5.42 -12.40
CA LEU A 84 15.97 4.63 -11.28
C LEU A 84 16.00 5.51 -10.03
N GLY A 85 15.38 5.05 -8.97
CA GLY A 85 15.33 5.80 -7.72
C GLY A 85 14.44 5.11 -6.71
N TYR A 86 13.71 5.90 -5.95
CA TYR A 86 12.89 5.40 -4.83
C TYR A 86 11.40 5.71 -5.03
N ASP A 87 11.02 6.18 -6.21
CA ASP A 87 9.64 6.51 -6.50
C ASP A 87 8.84 5.27 -6.82
N VAL A 88 7.70 5.13 -6.17
CA VAL A 88 6.76 4.04 -6.40
C VAL A 88 5.47 4.60 -6.97
N PRO A 89 4.78 3.82 -7.83
CA PRO A 89 3.48 4.25 -8.34
C PRO A 89 2.46 4.26 -7.20
N CYS A 90 1.66 5.31 -7.20
CA CYS A 90 0.67 5.53 -6.15
C CYS A 90 -0.67 5.95 -6.76
N ILE A 91 -1.73 5.59 -6.06
CA ILE A 91 -3.04 6.18 -6.25
C ILE A 91 -3.30 7.03 -5.03
N PHE A 92 -3.38 8.34 -5.25
CA PHE A 92 -3.60 9.30 -4.18
C PHE A 92 -5.08 9.50 -3.95
N LEU A 93 -5.49 9.40 -2.71
CA LEU A 93 -6.87 9.58 -2.26
C LEU A 93 -6.94 10.77 -1.33
N GLU A 94 -8.05 11.47 -1.41
CA GLU A 94 -8.38 12.52 -0.45
C GLU A 94 -9.20 11.93 0.70
N ALA A 95 -9.14 12.55 1.86
CA ALA A 95 -9.96 12.20 3.00
C ALA A 95 -10.21 13.45 3.82
N GLU A 96 -11.39 13.51 4.43
CA GLU A 96 -11.78 14.68 5.23
C GLU A 96 -10.97 14.78 6.52
N ASN A 97 -10.61 13.63 7.08
CA ASN A 97 -9.85 13.54 8.32
C ASN A 97 -9.28 12.15 8.46
N GLU A 98 -8.60 11.90 9.57
CA GLU A 98 -7.97 10.60 9.82
C GLU A 98 -8.99 9.47 9.91
N LYS A 99 -10.16 9.74 10.49
CA LYS A 99 -11.22 8.74 10.58
C LYS A 99 -11.70 8.31 9.20
N ASP A 100 -11.93 9.27 8.33
CA ASP A 100 -12.35 9.00 6.95
C ASP A 100 -11.27 8.22 6.21
N ALA A 101 -10.00 8.57 6.40
CA ALA A 101 -8.89 7.83 5.80
C ALA A 101 -8.84 6.38 6.27
N LYS A 102 -9.06 6.15 7.57
CA LYS A 102 -9.10 4.79 8.13
C LYS A 102 -10.27 3.99 7.58
N GLU A 103 -11.42 4.61 7.38
CA GLU A 103 -12.56 3.96 6.78
C GLU A 103 -12.25 3.54 5.34
N LYS A 104 -11.60 4.41 4.58
CA LYS A 104 -11.16 4.10 3.22
C LYS A 104 -10.13 2.97 3.20
N LEU A 105 -9.21 2.99 4.15
CA LEU A 105 -8.25 1.89 4.31
C LEU A 105 -8.96 0.55 4.50
N LEU A 106 -9.97 0.52 5.36
CA LEU A 106 -10.74 -0.70 5.60
C LEU A 106 -11.49 -1.14 4.35
N ILE A 107 -12.05 -0.21 3.61
CA ILE A 107 -12.75 -0.53 2.36
C ILE A 107 -11.79 -1.11 1.33
N ILE A 108 -10.62 -0.52 1.18
CA ILE A 108 -9.59 -1.03 0.26
C ILE A 108 -9.21 -2.47 0.63
N ASN A 109 -8.98 -2.71 1.91
CA ASN A 109 -8.62 -4.05 2.38
C ASN A 109 -9.78 -5.03 2.32
N SER A 110 -11.02 -4.53 2.36
CA SER A 110 -12.21 -5.38 2.33
C SER A 110 -12.44 -6.05 0.97
N ARG A 111 -11.70 -5.66 -0.05
CA ARG A 111 -11.78 -6.35 -1.35
C ARG A 111 -11.53 -7.86 -1.22
N TYR A 112 -10.93 -8.28 -0.12
CA TYR A 112 -10.68 -9.69 0.16
C TYR A 112 -11.85 -10.38 0.86
N GLN A 113 -12.86 -9.63 1.30
CA GLN A 113 -14.02 -10.16 2.01
C GLN A 113 -15.00 -10.90 1.11
N GLU A 114 -14.77 -10.91 -0.18
CA GLU A 114 -15.61 -11.63 -1.14
C GLU A 114 -15.34 -13.14 -1.11
N PHE A 115 -14.29 -13.57 -0.44
CA PHE A 115 -13.91 -14.98 -0.37
C PHE A 115 -14.58 -15.66 0.81
N ASP A 116 -15.11 -16.88 0.59
CA ASP A 116 -15.78 -17.65 1.64
C ASP A 116 -14.84 -17.99 2.79
N ASP A 117 -13.60 -18.24 2.46
CA ASP A 117 -12.54 -18.53 3.42
C ASP A 117 -11.70 -17.29 3.71
N PHE A 118 -12.36 -16.18 3.86
CA PHE A 118 -11.72 -14.90 4.07
C PHE A 118 -10.64 -14.94 5.17
N THR A 119 -10.93 -15.66 6.26
CA THR A 119 -9.97 -15.75 7.34
C THR A 119 -8.69 -16.45 6.90
N ASP A 120 -8.81 -17.55 6.13
CA ASP A 120 -7.64 -18.26 5.61
C ASP A 120 -6.90 -17.39 4.62
N PHE A 121 -7.63 -16.67 3.78
CA PHE A 121 -7.04 -15.76 2.80
C PHE A 121 -6.24 -14.66 3.51
N THR A 122 -6.79 -14.07 4.56
CA THR A 122 -6.10 -13.01 5.29
C THR A 122 -4.93 -13.52 6.13
N ASN A 123 -4.94 -14.81 6.49
CA ASN A 123 -3.80 -15.39 7.17
C ASN A 123 -2.62 -15.63 6.23
N ASP A 124 -2.90 -15.90 4.96
CA ASP A 124 -1.87 -16.12 3.96
C ASP A 124 -1.36 -14.82 3.35
N ILE A 125 -2.20 -13.80 3.34
CA ILE A 125 -1.90 -12.51 2.75
C ILE A 125 -1.93 -11.48 3.86
N ASP A 126 -0.80 -10.80 4.04
CA ASP A 126 -0.73 -9.74 5.01
C ASP A 126 -1.76 -8.65 4.70
N GLU A 127 -2.27 -8.00 5.73
CA GLU A 127 -3.21 -6.91 5.61
C GLU A 127 -2.68 -5.73 4.80
N ASP A 128 -1.38 -5.70 4.59
CA ASP A 128 -0.71 -4.66 3.83
C ASP A 128 -0.71 -4.92 2.32
N PHE A 129 -1.27 -6.05 1.93
CA PHE A 129 -1.41 -6.33 0.50
C PHE A 129 -2.52 -5.50 -0.14
#